data_3e14f64ec0a373ee8afbe23732598ded
#
_entry.id   3e14f64ec0a373ee8afbe23732598ded
#
_cell.length_a   1.000
_cell.length_b   1.000
_cell.length_c   1.000
_cell.angle_alpha   90.00
_cell.angle_beta   90.00
_cell.angle_gamma   90.00
#
_symmetry.space_group_name_H-M   'P 1'
#
loop_
_entity.id
_entity.type
_entity.pdbx_description
1 polymer ?
#
loop_
_entity_poly.entity_id
_entity_poly.type
_entity_poly.pdbx_seq_one_letter_code
_entity_poly.pdbx_strand_id
1 'polypeptide(L)'
;MYHFTYMAIGALTPMIGQYLKQIGFSGTQIGSITATGTAVAIFASAFWGGQYSRSIKKHEILIFLCGAAALVSLVLGGIHVYGLFLLVVGVMYFFQAPIMSLSDAFTVESGQGFGGLRAWGAVGFALGTFVTGLFAESLGLSMIFPIYSGSYLLAVAMIIWIRKGEGTSRQRSHNEAGSLRGYLEVFKVKPLRRLILCAFFWGGTNVANNTYFSFLYIDGGGSLAGVGAVMLLMVGSEFPFMAWCERLSRMLTMEKLTAISLGISVVRFFVFSLGVPWWMLLVLSFSQGAVNGILLIELVRYAAKLAPENIRSLAISAYYIIGSNLSTICCQFFGGILLDHFGAKGVYLFFSMFNLTGFVLYFAFGLFRPKRAS
;
A
#
# COMPACT_ATOMS: atom_id res chain seq x y z
N MET A 1 3.73 11.88 14.72
CA MET A 1 4.55 11.37 13.60
C MET A 1 3.69 10.59 12.61
N TYR A 2 3.11 9.42 12.92
CA TYR A 2 2.30 8.61 12.00
C TYR A 2 1.23 9.38 11.24
N HIS A 3 0.46 10.21 11.94
CA HIS A 3 -0.60 11.01 11.32
C HIS A 3 -0.09 11.80 10.11
N PHE A 4 1.02 12.53 10.25
CA PHE A 4 1.55 13.38 9.18
C PHE A 4 2.30 12.61 8.10
N THR A 5 3.01 11.52 8.43
CA THR A 5 3.67 10.69 7.41
C THR A 5 2.66 10.00 6.50
N TYR A 6 1.57 9.49 7.07
CA TYR A 6 0.50 8.88 6.27
C TYR A 6 -0.37 9.93 5.57
N MET A 7 -0.54 11.12 6.15
CA MET A 7 -1.21 12.24 5.50
C MET A 7 -0.51 12.64 4.19
N ALA A 8 0.82 12.67 4.18
CA ALA A 8 1.59 12.90 2.97
C ALA A 8 1.29 11.84 1.88
N ILE A 9 1.33 10.55 2.24
CA ILE A 9 1.04 9.46 1.31
C ILE A 9 -0.39 9.54 0.79
N GLY A 10 -1.37 9.83 1.67
CA GLY A 10 -2.76 10.03 1.30
C GLY A 10 -2.97 11.22 0.38
N ALA A 11 -2.18 12.30 0.52
CA ALA A 11 -2.25 13.45 -0.35
C ALA A 11 -1.81 13.15 -1.78
N LEU A 12 -0.79 12.32 -1.97
CA LEU A 12 -0.19 12.08 -3.28
C LEU A 12 -0.81 10.87 -4.00
N THR A 13 -0.87 9.71 -3.33
CA THR A 13 -1.12 8.43 -4.00
C THR A 13 -2.44 8.34 -4.76
N PRO A 14 -3.60 8.78 -4.24
CA PRO A 14 -4.86 8.68 -4.97
C PRO A 14 -5.02 9.69 -6.10
N MET A 15 -4.30 10.80 -6.05
CA MET A 15 -4.46 11.91 -6.98
C MET A 15 -3.35 12.03 -8.01
N ILE A 16 -2.19 11.37 -7.80
CA ILE A 16 -1.04 11.47 -8.71
C ILE A 16 -1.39 11.05 -10.14
N GLY A 17 -2.20 10.01 -10.31
CA GLY A 17 -2.64 9.57 -11.63
C GLY A 17 -3.42 10.65 -12.37
N GLN A 18 -4.33 11.35 -11.69
CA GLN A 18 -5.10 12.45 -12.27
C GLN A 18 -4.21 13.65 -12.64
N TYR A 19 -3.26 13.99 -11.78
CA TYR A 19 -2.28 15.02 -12.08
C TYR A 19 -1.46 14.69 -13.33
N LEU A 20 -0.94 13.47 -13.43
CA LEU A 20 -0.15 13.04 -14.59
C LEU A 20 -0.98 13.05 -15.88
N LYS A 21 -2.25 12.65 -15.82
CA LYS A 21 -3.17 12.76 -16.96
C LYS A 21 -3.40 14.22 -17.36
N GLN A 22 -3.58 15.12 -16.38
CA GLN A 22 -3.79 16.56 -16.64
C GLN A 22 -2.61 17.20 -17.34
N ILE A 23 -1.36 16.82 -17.03
CA ILE A 23 -0.15 17.32 -17.70
C ILE A 23 0.16 16.60 -19.02
N GLY A 24 -0.74 15.71 -19.49
CA GLY A 24 -0.67 15.08 -20.81
C GLY A 24 0.05 13.74 -20.86
N PHE A 25 0.33 13.10 -19.72
CA PHE A 25 0.93 11.76 -19.73
C PHE A 25 -0.12 10.69 -20.06
N SER A 26 0.31 9.71 -20.88
CA SER A 26 -0.51 8.54 -21.20
C SER A 26 -0.70 7.63 -19.99
N GLY A 27 -1.71 6.77 -20.03
CA GLY A 27 -1.93 5.75 -19.00
C GLY A 27 -0.73 4.83 -18.83
N THR A 28 -0.07 4.45 -19.92
CA THR A 28 1.17 3.65 -19.90
C THR A 28 2.30 4.38 -19.18
N GLN A 29 2.44 5.69 -19.38
CA GLN A 29 3.41 6.50 -18.66
C GLN A 29 3.07 6.61 -17.17
N ILE A 30 1.79 6.79 -16.83
CA ILE A 30 1.29 6.82 -15.44
C ILE A 30 1.59 5.49 -14.75
N GLY A 31 1.24 4.38 -15.39
CA GLY A 31 1.51 3.05 -14.86
C GLY A 31 2.99 2.74 -14.66
N SER A 32 3.85 3.16 -15.61
CA SER A 32 5.30 2.97 -15.49
C SER A 32 5.92 3.83 -14.38
N ILE A 33 5.46 5.07 -14.19
CA ILE A 33 5.89 5.94 -13.08
C ILE A 33 5.56 5.31 -11.73
N THR A 34 4.33 4.85 -11.54
CA THR A 34 3.90 4.24 -10.27
C THR A 34 4.54 2.87 -10.04
N ALA A 35 4.75 2.07 -11.09
CA ALA A 35 5.50 0.82 -11.03
C ALA A 35 6.97 1.04 -10.64
N THR A 36 7.62 2.06 -11.22
CA THR A 36 9.00 2.44 -10.87
C THR A 36 9.10 2.85 -9.41
N GLY A 37 8.15 3.64 -8.90
CA GLY A 37 8.09 3.97 -7.48
C GLY A 37 8.09 2.74 -6.59
N THR A 38 7.25 1.74 -6.90
CA THR A 38 7.19 0.47 -6.15
C THR A 38 8.48 -0.33 -6.28
N ALA A 39 9.08 -0.38 -7.47
CA ALA A 39 10.35 -1.09 -7.69
C ALA A 39 11.49 -0.48 -6.86
N VAL A 40 11.61 0.86 -6.87
CA VAL A 40 12.59 1.58 -6.07
C VAL A 40 12.35 1.38 -4.57
N ALA A 41 11.08 1.34 -4.14
CA ALA A 41 10.71 1.13 -2.74
C ALA A 41 11.29 -0.17 -2.15
N ILE A 42 11.37 -1.24 -2.94
CA ILE A 42 11.95 -2.53 -2.49
C ILE A 42 13.43 -2.33 -2.11
N PHE A 43 14.22 -1.71 -3.00
CA PHE A 43 15.64 -1.48 -2.77
C PHE A 43 15.89 -0.45 -1.67
N ALA A 44 15.12 0.65 -1.68
CA ALA A 44 15.23 1.72 -0.71
C ALA A 44 14.97 1.24 0.71
N SER A 45 13.93 0.42 0.91
CA SER A 45 13.59 -0.13 2.23
C SER A 45 14.70 -1.03 2.77
N ALA A 46 15.32 -1.85 1.92
CA ALA A 46 16.46 -2.69 2.31
C ALA A 46 17.70 -1.85 2.66
N PHE A 47 18.04 -0.87 1.82
CA PHE A 47 19.18 0.02 2.02
C PHE A 47 19.06 0.83 3.32
N TRP A 48 17.95 1.57 3.47
CA TRP A 48 17.75 2.44 4.63
C TRP A 48 17.48 1.67 5.92
N GLY A 49 16.84 0.49 5.83
CA GLY A 49 16.69 -0.44 6.95
C GLY A 49 18.05 -0.88 7.51
N GLY A 50 19.01 -1.19 6.63
CA GLY A 50 20.40 -1.48 7.01
C GLY A 50 21.12 -0.31 7.66
N GLN A 51 20.93 0.90 7.14
CA GLN A 51 21.53 2.12 7.74
C GLN A 51 20.89 2.44 9.10
N TYR A 52 19.58 2.33 9.22
CA TYR A 52 18.84 2.58 10.45
C TYR A 52 19.25 1.61 11.58
N SER A 53 19.39 0.32 11.28
CA SER A 53 19.80 -0.69 12.28
C SER A 53 21.20 -0.47 12.85
N ARG A 54 22.11 0.13 12.06
CA ARG A 54 23.49 0.43 12.45
C ARG A 54 23.62 1.80 13.13
N SER A 55 22.65 2.68 12.96
CA SER A 55 22.73 4.06 13.44
C SER A 55 22.29 4.19 14.89
N ILE A 56 23.03 4.99 15.65
CA ILE A 56 22.67 5.44 17.00
C ILE A 56 21.65 6.60 16.90
N LYS A 57 21.70 7.35 15.79
CA LYS A 57 20.91 8.57 15.57
C LYS A 57 19.68 8.29 14.69
N LYS A 58 18.80 7.41 15.15
CA LYS A 58 17.61 6.95 14.40
C LYS A 58 16.65 8.07 14.00
N HIS A 59 16.47 9.05 14.90
CA HIS A 59 15.67 10.23 14.61
C HIS A 59 16.20 11.06 13.43
N GLU A 60 17.54 11.22 13.34
CA GLU A 60 18.16 12.02 12.28
C GLU A 60 17.93 11.39 10.91
N ILE A 61 17.92 10.05 10.82
CA ILE A 61 17.59 9.34 9.58
C ILE A 61 16.14 9.62 9.18
N LEU A 62 15.19 9.52 10.11
CA LEU A 62 13.78 9.80 9.82
C LEU A 62 13.55 11.27 9.41
N ILE A 63 14.20 12.22 10.10
CA ILE A 63 14.17 13.65 9.75
C ILE A 63 14.71 13.88 8.35
N PHE A 64 15.86 13.27 8.03
CA PHE A 64 16.49 13.38 6.72
C PHE A 64 15.58 12.81 5.61
N LEU A 65 15.02 11.62 5.81
CA LEU A 65 14.15 10.97 4.84
C LEU A 65 12.87 11.78 4.56
N CYS A 66 12.20 12.24 5.64
CA CYS A 66 11.01 13.07 5.50
C CYS A 66 11.32 14.41 4.83
N GLY A 67 12.42 15.06 5.20
CA GLY A 67 12.86 16.33 4.61
C GLY A 67 13.23 16.18 3.12
N ALA A 68 14.00 15.14 2.79
CA ALA A 68 14.38 14.86 1.40
C ALA A 68 13.14 14.53 0.54
N ALA A 69 12.23 13.69 1.01
CA ALA A 69 10.98 13.38 0.30
C ALA A 69 10.13 14.64 0.09
N ALA A 70 10.02 15.51 1.10
CA ALA A 70 9.30 16.78 0.99
C ALA A 70 9.90 17.70 -0.07
N LEU A 71 11.22 17.88 -0.08
CA LEU A 71 11.90 18.76 -1.05
C LEU A 71 11.80 18.22 -2.48
N VAL A 72 12.06 16.92 -2.68
CA VAL A 72 11.99 16.29 -4.00
C VAL A 72 10.57 16.35 -4.58
N SER A 73 9.53 16.23 -3.74
CA SER A 73 8.15 16.33 -4.22
C SER A 73 7.79 17.70 -4.78
N LEU A 74 8.32 18.79 -4.23
CA LEU A 74 8.09 20.14 -4.75
C LEU A 74 8.71 20.33 -6.16
N VAL A 75 9.84 19.68 -6.43
CA VAL A 75 10.47 19.70 -7.74
C VAL A 75 9.59 19.01 -8.79
N LEU A 76 8.88 17.93 -8.41
CA LEU A 76 7.98 17.20 -9.31
C LEU A 76 6.86 18.07 -9.87
N GLY A 77 6.34 19.03 -9.09
CA GLY A 77 5.28 19.93 -9.52
C GLY A 77 5.64 20.82 -10.73
N GLY A 78 6.93 21.02 -11.00
CA GLY A 78 7.42 21.79 -12.15
C GLY A 78 7.88 20.95 -13.34
N ILE A 79 7.81 19.60 -13.27
CA ILE A 79 8.34 18.71 -14.29
C ILE A 79 7.20 18.20 -15.19
N HIS A 80 7.33 18.45 -16.50
CA HIS A 80 6.36 18.00 -17.51
C HIS A 80 6.99 17.05 -18.54
N VAL A 81 8.28 16.69 -18.38
CA VAL A 81 8.99 15.77 -19.25
C VAL A 81 9.00 14.38 -18.62
N TYR A 82 8.44 13.38 -19.31
CA TYR A 82 8.25 12.02 -18.79
C TYR A 82 9.53 11.38 -18.22
N GLY A 83 10.64 11.39 -18.98
CA GLY A 83 11.89 10.75 -18.53
C GLY A 83 12.46 11.39 -17.25
N LEU A 84 12.39 12.72 -17.15
CA LEU A 84 12.83 13.46 -15.97
C LEU A 84 11.88 13.21 -14.80
N PHE A 85 10.57 13.19 -15.04
CA PHE A 85 9.56 12.87 -14.01
C PHE A 85 9.78 11.47 -13.44
N LEU A 86 10.00 10.47 -14.30
CA LEU A 86 10.28 9.09 -13.92
C LEU A 86 11.52 8.98 -13.02
N LEU A 87 12.60 9.69 -13.36
CA LEU A 87 13.82 9.72 -12.57
C LEU A 87 13.59 10.34 -11.20
N VAL A 88 12.96 11.53 -11.16
CA VAL A 88 12.75 12.28 -9.91
C VAL A 88 11.74 11.56 -8.99
N VAL A 89 10.72 10.89 -9.54
CA VAL A 89 9.84 10.01 -8.77
C VAL A 89 10.63 8.86 -8.15
N GLY A 90 11.54 8.23 -8.91
CA GLY A 90 12.43 7.21 -8.35
C GLY A 90 13.22 7.73 -7.15
N VAL A 91 13.79 8.93 -7.25
CA VAL A 91 14.51 9.58 -6.14
C VAL A 91 13.56 9.87 -4.97
N MET A 92 12.35 10.37 -5.24
CA MET A 92 11.35 10.61 -4.20
C MET A 92 11.01 9.32 -3.44
N TYR A 93 10.71 8.24 -4.14
CA TYR A 93 10.38 6.95 -3.52
C TYR A 93 11.56 6.32 -2.79
N PHE A 94 12.81 6.60 -3.23
CA PHE A 94 14.00 6.16 -2.51
C PHE A 94 14.08 6.74 -1.09
N PHE A 95 13.58 7.95 -0.88
CA PHE A 95 13.50 8.54 0.46
C PHE A 95 12.18 8.24 1.17
N GLN A 96 11.06 8.21 0.46
CA GLN A 96 9.72 8.05 1.05
C GLN A 96 9.46 6.62 1.54
N ALA A 97 9.79 5.61 0.75
CA ALA A 97 9.35 4.23 0.99
C ALA A 97 9.79 3.66 2.35
N PRO A 98 11.02 3.90 2.83
CA PRO A 98 11.47 3.38 4.13
C PRO A 98 10.82 4.08 5.33
N ILE A 99 10.24 5.27 5.16
CA ILE A 99 9.72 6.07 6.28
C ILE A 99 8.70 5.29 7.11
N MET A 100 7.79 4.55 6.45
CA MET A 100 6.75 3.79 7.15
C MET A 100 7.33 2.67 8.00
N SER A 101 8.17 1.83 7.41
CA SER A 101 8.78 0.69 8.10
C SER A 101 9.74 1.13 9.21
N LEU A 102 10.48 2.21 8.99
CA LEU A 102 11.37 2.76 10.01
C LEU A 102 10.61 3.46 11.14
N SER A 103 9.47 4.08 10.84
CA SER A 103 8.56 4.63 11.86
C SER A 103 7.96 3.53 12.72
N ASP A 104 7.60 2.39 12.10
CA ASP A 104 7.12 1.21 12.80
C ASP A 104 8.20 0.64 13.72
N ALA A 105 9.42 0.48 13.22
CA ALA A 105 10.57 0.02 14.01
C ALA A 105 10.87 0.95 15.19
N PHE A 106 10.87 2.26 14.94
CA PHE A 106 11.08 3.28 15.98
C PHE A 106 10.02 3.19 17.09
N THR A 107 8.76 3.01 16.74
CA THR A 107 7.66 2.94 17.70
C THR A 107 7.72 1.65 18.54
N VAL A 108 8.05 0.52 17.92
CA VAL A 108 8.23 -0.76 18.64
C VAL A 108 9.40 -0.66 19.62
N GLU A 109 10.51 -0.04 19.21
CA GLU A 109 11.67 0.17 20.06
C GLU A 109 11.41 1.11 21.25
N SER A 110 10.48 2.07 21.10
CA SER A 110 10.11 3.00 22.18
C SER A 110 9.23 2.35 23.26
N GLY A 111 8.78 1.10 23.06
CA GLY A 111 7.95 0.37 24.04
C GLY A 111 6.51 0.89 24.17
N GLN A 112 6.11 1.83 23.32
CA GLN A 112 4.75 2.38 23.33
C GLN A 112 3.77 1.48 22.59
N GLY A 113 2.47 1.58 22.90
CA GLY A 113 1.40 0.77 22.29
C GLY A 113 1.33 0.94 20.77
N PHE A 114 2.03 0.10 20.04
CA PHE A 114 2.20 0.15 18.57
C PHE A 114 0.87 0.24 17.81
N GLY A 115 -0.12 -0.58 18.17
CA GLY A 115 -1.41 -0.63 17.46
C GLY A 115 -2.18 0.69 17.53
N GLY A 116 -2.23 1.31 18.70
CA GLY A 116 -2.93 2.59 18.90
C GLY A 116 -2.26 3.74 18.15
N LEU A 117 -0.92 3.79 18.18
CA LEU A 117 -0.17 4.83 17.48
C LEU A 117 -0.27 4.67 15.95
N ARG A 118 -0.23 3.44 15.44
CA ARG A 118 -0.37 3.15 14.01
C ARG A 118 -1.77 3.47 13.47
N ALA A 119 -2.82 3.33 14.30
CA ALA A 119 -4.19 3.70 13.91
C ALA A 119 -4.29 5.18 13.49
N TRP A 120 -3.49 6.09 14.10
CA TRP A 120 -3.40 7.48 13.68
C TRP A 120 -2.85 7.65 12.25
N GLY A 121 -2.13 6.66 11.74
CA GLY A 121 -1.72 6.64 10.34
C GLY A 121 -2.91 6.51 9.38
N ALA A 122 -3.85 5.61 9.65
CA ALA A 122 -5.07 5.48 8.84
C ALA A 122 -5.88 6.79 8.81
N VAL A 123 -6.03 7.45 9.97
CA VAL A 123 -6.67 8.77 10.06
C VAL A 123 -5.89 9.81 9.24
N GLY A 124 -4.56 9.82 9.33
CA GLY A 124 -3.71 10.71 8.55
C GLY A 124 -3.87 10.51 7.05
N PHE A 125 -3.82 9.26 6.58
CA PHE A 125 -4.02 8.93 5.16
C PHE A 125 -5.38 9.44 4.65
N ALA A 126 -6.44 9.14 5.39
CA ALA A 126 -7.80 9.52 5.04
C ALA A 126 -7.97 11.05 4.99
N LEU A 127 -7.46 11.77 6.01
CA LEU A 127 -7.47 13.23 6.03
C LEU A 127 -6.62 13.82 4.91
N GLY A 128 -5.43 13.26 4.64
CA GLY A 128 -4.57 13.70 3.55
C GLY A 128 -5.27 13.62 2.20
N THR A 129 -5.93 12.50 1.91
CA THR A 129 -6.67 12.32 0.67
C THR A 129 -7.86 13.28 0.58
N PHE A 130 -8.63 13.43 1.67
CA PHE A 130 -9.79 14.32 1.71
C PHE A 130 -9.42 15.79 1.53
N VAL A 131 -8.45 16.27 2.31
CA VAL A 131 -7.96 17.65 2.23
C VAL A 131 -7.41 17.94 0.83
N THR A 132 -6.61 17.02 0.29
CA THR A 132 -6.05 17.18 -1.05
C THR A 132 -7.14 17.20 -2.13
N GLY A 133 -8.18 16.36 -2.00
CA GLY A 133 -9.31 16.38 -2.92
C GLY A 133 -10.04 17.73 -2.95
N LEU A 134 -10.29 18.33 -1.78
CA LEU A 134 -10.90 19.65 -1.65
C LEU A 134 -10.03 20.75 -2.30
N PHE A 135 -8.74 20.77 -1.99
CA PHE A 135 -7.83 21.77 -2.56
C PHE A 135 -7.58 21.54 -4.06
N ALA A 136 -7.53 20.29 -4.51
CA ALA A 136 -7.37 19.97 -5.93
C ALA A 136 -8.57 20.41 -6.77
N GLU A 137 -9.77 20.36 -6.22
CA GLU A 137 -10.98 20.84 -6.90
C GLU A 137 -11.02 22.37 -7.01
N SER A 138 -10.55 23.11 -6.00
CA SER A 138 -10.61 24.56 -5.95
C SER A 138 -9.37 25.27 -6.53
N LEU A 139 -8.19 24.73 -6.32
CA LEU A 139 -6.90 25.37 -6.67
C LEU A 139 -6.10 24.58 -7.72
N GLY A 140 -6.59 23.40 -8.14
CA GLY A 140 -5.95 22.54 -9.12
C GLY A 140 -5.12 21.41 -8.53
N LEU A 141 -4.91 20.37 -9.35
CA LEU A 141 -4.25 19.12 -8.94
C LEU A 141 -2.77 19.28 -8.53
N SER A 142 -2.10 20.37 -8.92
CA SER A 142 -0.73 20.67 -8.47
C SER A 142 -0.59 20.83 -6.96
N MET A 143 -1.71 21.08 -6.25
CA MET A 143 -1.75 21.16 -4.77
C MET A 143 -1.36 19.87 -4.06
N ILE A 144 -1.35 18.73 -4.76
CA ILE A 144 -0.87 17.46 -4.19
C ILE A 144 0.56 17.56 -3.65
N PHE A 145 1.45 18.27 -4.34
CA PHE A 145 2.86 18.40 -3.95
C PHE A 145 3.09 19.30 -2.73
N PRO A 146 2.53 20.51 -2.65
CA PRO A 146 2.64 21.34 -1.45
C PRO A 146 2.02 20.68 -0.21
N ILE A 147 0.87 20.00 -0.35
CA ILE A 147 0.22 19.31 0.78
C ILE A 147 1.05 18.12 1.23
N TYR A 148 1.58 17.33 0.30
CA TYR A 148 2.51 16.24 0.59
C TYR A 148 3.76 16.75 1.32
N SER A 149 4.41 17.77 0.78
CA SER A 149 5.62 18.38 1.36
C SER A 149 5.34 18.95 2.75
N GLY A 150 4.29 19.74 2.90
CA GLY A 150 3.86 20.32 4.18
C GLY A 150 3.59 19.25 5.23
N SER A 151 2.94 18.16 4.84
CA SER A 151 2.69 17.02 5.75
C SER A 151 3.98 16.38 6.25
N TYR A 152 4.98 16.16 5.37
CA TYR A 152 6.26 15.64 5.80
C TYR A 152 7.06 16.64 6.64
N LEU A 153 7.00 17.94 6.35
CA LEU A 153 7.63 18.96 7.20
C LEU A 153 6.99 19.01 8.60
N LEU A 154 5.67 18.82 8.70
CA LEU A 154 5.00 18.67 10.00
C LEU A 154 5.46 17.39 10.72
N ALA A 155 5.66 16.29 9.98
CA ALA A 155 6.25 15.07 10.54
C ALA A 155 7.66 15.32 11.09
N VAL A 156 8.51 16.04 10.35
CA VAL A 156 9.85 16.45 10.80
C VAL A 156 9.76 17.26 12.09
N ALA A 157 8.89 18.28 12.14
CA ALA A 157 8.69 19.09 13.35
C ALA A 157 8.28 18.23 14.55
N MET A 158 7.38 17.27 14.36
CA MET A 158 6.97 16.32 15.41
C MET A 158 8.10 15.41 15.87
N ILE A 159 8.95 14.91 14.95
CA ILE A 159 10.10 14.07 15.32
C ILE A 159 11.12 14.88 16.12
N ILE A 160 11.37 16.13 15.73
CA ILE A 160 12.27 17.03 16.47
C ILE A 160 11.71 17.32 17.88
N TRP A 161 10.38 17.48 17.99
CA TRP A 161 9.74 17.72 19.29
C TRP A 161 9.84 16.49 20.21
N ILE A 162 9.59 15.29 19.69
CA ILE A 162 9.72 14.01 20.42
C ILE A 162 11.16 13.82 20.91
N ARG A 163 12.16 14.10 20.05
CA ARG A 163 13.60 13.98 20.40
C ARG A 163 13.99 14.77 21.65
N LYS A 164 13.36 15.92 21.90
CA LYS A 164 13.64 16.75 23.08
C LYS A 164 13.15 16.13 24.39
N GLY A 165 12.25 15.15 24.33
CA GLY A 165 11.65 14.50 25.51
C GLY A 165 12.26 13.12 25.87
N GLU A 166 13.07 12.52 25.00
CA GLU A 166 13.59 11.17 25.23
C GLU A 166 15.05 11.14 25.64
N GLY A 167 15.32 10.51 26.79
CA GLY A 167 16.66 10.03 27.15
C GLY A 167 17.00 8.78 26.30
N THR A 168 18.27 8.68 25.89
CA THR A 168 18.81 7.64 25.00
C THR A 168 18.51 6.22 25.48
N SER A 169 17.49 5.59 24.92
CA SER A 169 17.22 4.16 25.09
C SER A 169 18.00 3.36 24.04
N ARG A 170 18.89 2.52 24.55
CA ARG A 170 19.85 1.71 23.78
C ARG A 170 19.30 0.30 23.61
N GLN A 171 18.50 0.04 22.57
CA GLN A 171 18.19 -1.33 22.16
C GLN A 171 18.63 -1.56 20.70
N ARG A 172 19.59 -2.48 20.51
CA ARG A 172 19.98 -2.98 19.19
C ARG A 172 18.93 -3.97 18.74
N SER A 173 18.17 -3.65 17.71
CA SER A 173 17.35 -4.61 17.00
C SER A 173 18.23 -5.41 16.03
N HIS A 174 18.31 -6.72 16.20
CA HIS A 174 18.87 -7.64 15.22
C HIS A 174 17.82 -7.92 14.15
N ASN A 175 17.80 -7.11 13.09
CA ASN A 175 17.17 -7.52 11.84
C ASN A 175 18.26 -8.18 10.98
N GLU A 176 18.30 -9.50 10.98
CA GLU A 176 19.07 -10.26 10.01
C GLU A 176 18.45 -10.03 8.62
N ALA A 177 19.18 -9.30 7.77
CA ALA A 177 18.87 -9.24 6.35
C ALA A 177 18.91 -10.68 5.80
N GLY A 178 17.75 -11.19 5.34
CA GLY A 178 17.62 -12.56 4.90
C GLY A 178 18.62 -12.89 3.79
N SER A 179 19.40 -13.93 3.98
CA SER A 179 20.30 -14.47 2.96
C SER A 179 19.48 -14.97 1.77
N LEU A 180 19.96 -14.77 0.53
CA LEU A 180 19.36 -15.32 -0.69
C LEU A 180 19.07 -16.83 -0.58
N ARG A 181 19.94 -17.58 0.14
CA ARG A 181 19.71 -18.99 0.46
C ARG A 181 18.45 -19.21 1.29
N GLY A 182 18.16 -18.35 2.25
CA GLY A 182 16.96 -18.44 3.08
C GLY A 182 15.68 -18.26 2.26
N TYR A 183 15.65 -17.34 1.30
CA TYR A 183 14.51 -17.19 0.40
C TYR A 183 14.29 -18.43 -0.48
N LEU A 184 15.35 -19.10 -0.92
CA LEU A 184 15.21 -20.37 -1.67
C LEU A 184 14.57 -21.48 -0.82
N GLU A 185 14.81 -21.50 0.49
CA GLU A 185 14.14 -22.44 1.41
C GLU A 185 12.64 -22.18 1.53
N VAL A 186 12.21 -20.92 1.53
CA VAL A 186 10.79 -20.55 1.49
C VAL A 186 10.07 -21.20 0.31
N PHE A 187 10.70 -21.18 -0.88
CA PHE A 187 10.11 -21.76 -2.10
C PHE A 187 10.11 -23.30 -2.13
N LYS A 188 10.89 -23.98 -1.29
CA LYS A 188 10.85 -25.43 -1.15
C LYS A 188 9.59 -25.88 -0.42
N VAL A 189 8.98 -25.04 0.43
CA VAL A 189 7.75 -25.34 1.15
C VAL A 189 6.55 -25.23 0.20
N LYS A 190 6.10 -26.34 -0.38
CA LYS A 190 5.02 -26.38 -1.41
C LYS A 190 3.77 -25.59 -1.04
N PRO A 191 3.15 -25.72 0.19
CA PRO A 191 1.95 -24.98 0.54
C PRO A 191 2.19 -23.47 0.59
N LEU A 192 3.34 -23.04 1.10
CA LEU A 192 3.70 -21.63 1.22
C LEU A 192 3.91 -21.00 -0.16
N ARG A 193 4.62 -21.68 -1.07
CA ARG A 193 4.78 -21.24 -2.46
C ARG A 193 3.43 -21.09 -3.16
N ARG A 194 2.48 -22.01 -2.96
CA ARG A 194 1.12 -21.93 -3.49
C ARG A 194 0.35 -20.74 -2.94
N LEU A 195 0.47 -20.46 -1.64
CA LEU A 195 -0.16 -19.31 -1.00
C LEU A 195 0.41 -17.98 -1.54
N ILE A 196 1.74 -17.86 -1.65
CA ILE A 196 2.39 -16.66 -2.19
C ILE A 196 1.96 -16.42 -3.64
N LEU A 197 1.81 -17.47 -4.44
CA LEU A 197 1.31 -17.36 -5.81
C LEU A 197 -0.15 -16.86 -5.84
N CYS A 198 -1.02 -17.36 -4.98
CA CYS A 198 -2.39 -16.85 -4.87
C CYS A 198 -2.41 -15.38 -4.41
N ALA A 199 -1.56 -15.04 -3.44
CA ALA A 199 -1.45 -13.67 -2.93
C ALA A 199 -0.94 -12.70 -4.00
N PHE A 200 -0.08 -13.15 -4.92
CA PHE A 200 0.38 -12.36 -6.07
C PHE A 200 -0.81 -11.88 -6.92
N PHE A 201 -1.78 -12.72 -7.16
CA PHE A 201 -2.95 -12.35 -7.95
C PHE A 201 -3.96 -11.44 -7.23
N TRP A 202 -3.78 -11.16 -5.94
CA TRP A 202 -4.63 -10.23 -5.19
C TRP A 202 -3.87 -8.97 -4.75
N GLY A 203 -2.65 -9.12 -4.23
CA GLY A 203 -1.95 -8.02 -3.53
C GLY A 203 -1.73 -6.78 -4.39
N GLY A 204 -1.35 -6.97 -5.66
CA GLY A 204 -1.08 -5.87 -6.58
C GLY A 204 -2.32 -5.10 -6.97
N THR A 205 -3.44 -5.78 -7.21
CA THR A 205 -4.70 -5.12 -7.58
C THR A 205 -5.21 -4.23 -6.46
N ASN A 206 -5.00 -4.63 -5.20
CA ASN A 206 -5.38 -3.85 -4.05
C ASN A 206 -4.59 -2.53 -3.93
N VAL A 207 -3.28 -2.58 -4.13
CA VAL A 207 -2.43 -1.38 -4.10
C VAL A 207 -2.66 -0.51 -5.34
N ALA A 208 -2.75 -1.11 -6.53
CA ALA A 208 -2.99 -0.40 -7.78
C ALA A 208 -4.38 0.29 -7.80
N ASN A 209 -5.36 -0.25 -7.09
CA ASN A 209 -6.67 0.39 -6.91
C ASN A 209 -6.54 1.81 -6.35
N ASN A 210 -5.59 2.09 -5.46
CA ASN A 210 -5.40 3.45 -4.93
C ASN A 210 -5.04 4.47 -6.03
N THR A 211 -4.35 4.05 -7.09
CA THR A 211 -3.99 4.90 -8.22
C THR A 211 -5.13 5.03 -9.23
N TYR A 212 -5.77 3.90 -9.59
CA TYR A 212 -6.74 3.86 -10.70
C TYR A 212 -8.16 4.19 -10.27
N PHE A 213 -8.48 4.15 -8.97
CA PHE A 213 -9.83 4.42 -8.49
C PHE A 213 -10.33 5.82 -8.82
N SER A 214 -9.45 6.81 -8.76
CA SER A 214 -9.82 8.18 -9.11
C SER A 214 -10.30 8.32 -10.55
N PHE A 215 -9.72 7.57 -11.50
CA PHE A 215 -10.17 7.55 -12.89
C PHE A 215 -11.58 6.98 -13.00
N LEU A 216 -11.80 5.83 -12.39
CA LEU A 216 -13.12 5.19 -12.40
C LEU A 216 -14.20 6.06 -11.77
N TYR A 217 -13.88 6.70 -10.65
CA TYR A 217 -14.82 7.54 -9.89
C TYR A 217 -15.22 8.81 -10.67
N ILE A 218 -14.25 9.46 -11.31
CA ILE A 218 -14.49 10.64 -12.15
C ILE A 218 -15.23 10.26 -13.42
N ASP A 219 -14.87 9.15 -14.09
CA ASP A 219 -15.59 8.62 -15.26
C ASP A 219 -17.05 8.25 -14.91
N GLY A 220 -17.33 7.87 -13.66
CA GLY A 220 -18.68 7.64 -13.13
C GLY A 220 -19.46 8.89 -12.75
N GLY A 221 -18.92 10.10 -13.00
CA GLY A 221 -19.55 11.39 -12.73
C GLY A 221 -19.25 11.97 -11.33
N GLY A 222 -18.26 11.43 -10.64
CA GLY A 222 -17.81 11.96 -9.34
C GLY A 222 -16.83 13.15 -9.47
N SER A 223 -16.63 13.88 -8.36
CA SER A 223 -15.69 15.01 -8.29
C SER A 223 -14.34 14.62 -7.64
N LEU A 224 -13.32 15.46 -7.76
CA LEU A 224 -12.02 15.27 -7.10
C LEU A 224 -12.15 15.24 -5.57
N ALA A 225 -12.97 16.13 -5.00
CA ALA A 225 -13.28 16.11 -3.58
C ALA A 225 -13.99 14.82 -3.16
N GLY A 226 -14.89 14.31 -4.03
CA GLY A 226 -15.57 13.04 -3.85
C GLY A 226 -14.61 11.85 -3.80
N VAL A 227 -13.55 11.83 -4.61
CA VAL A 227 -12.48 10.80 -4.50
C VAL A 227 -11.92 10.77 -3.08
N GLY A 228 -11.62 11.95 -2.52
CA GLY A 228 -11.12 12.05 -1.14
C GLY A 228 -12.08 11.47 -0.11
N ALA A 229 -13.37 11.80 -0.22
CA ALA A 229 -14.42 11.28 0.68
C ALA A 229 -14.58 9.75 0.58
N VAL A 230 -14.54 9.20 -0.64
CA VAL A 230 -14.65 7.74 -0.84
C VAL A 230 -13.43 7.01 -0.30
N MET A 231 -12.22 7.55 -0.48
CA MET A 231 -11.00 6.97 0.08
C MET A 231 -11.03 6.97 1.62
N LEU A 232 -11.56 8.05 2.23
CA LEU A 232 -11.80 8.10 3.67
C LEU A 232 -12.75 6.99 4.13
N LEU A 233 -13.82 6.75 3.38
CA LEU A 233 -14.77 5.67 3.67
C LEU A 233 -14.12 4.29 3.49
N MET A 234 -13.34 4.08 2.42
CA MET A 234 -12.61 2.83 2.18
C MET A 234 -11.70 2.47 3.35
N VAL A 235 -10.81 3.39 3.73
CA VAL A 235 -9.84 3.16 4.81
C VAL A 235 -10.54 3.10 6.17
N GLY A 236 -11.54 3.95 6.41
CA GLY A 236 -12.33 3.95 7.63
C GLY A 236 -13.10 2.63 7.83
N SER A 237 -13.58 2.02 6.74
CA SER A 237 -14.27 0.74 6.79
C SER A 237 -13.35 -0.45 7.10
N GLU A 238 -12.04 -0.34 6.89
CA GLU A 238 -11.09 -1.41 7.23
C GLU A 238 -11.01 -1.66 8.74
N PHE A 239 -11.11 -0.60 9.54
CA PHE A 239 -10.92 -0.69 11.00
C PHE A 239 -11.87 -1.67 11.70
N PRO A 240 -13.20 -1.62 11.53
CA PRO A 240 -14.10 -2.58 12.17
C PRO A 240 -13.84 -4.02 11.72
N PHE A 241 -13.52 -4.25 10.43
CA PHE A 241 -13.23 -5.60 9.94
C PHE A 241 -11.91 -6.14 10.46
N MET A 242 -10.88 -5.31 10.61
CA MET A 242 -9.63 -5.69 11.27
C MET A 242 -9.85 -6.06 12.73
N ALA A 243 -10.65 -5.28 13.46
CA ALA A 243 -10.98 -5.54 14.86
C ALA A 243 -11.77 -6.85 15.04
N TRP A 244 -12.66 -7.16 14.10
CA TRP A 244 -13.48 -8.37 14.14
C TRP A 244 -12.84 -9.58 13.47
N CYS A 245 -11.72 -9.42 12.76
CA CYS A 245 -11.07 -10.46 11.97
C CYS A 245 -10.82 -11.73 12.80
N GLU A 246 -10.30 -11.59 14.02
CA GLU A 246 -10.04 -12.74 14.89
C GLU A 246 -11.31 -13.47 15.32
N ARG A 247 -12.39 -12.75 15.59
CA ARG A 247 -13.70 -13.35 15.92
C ARG A 247 -14.29 -14.06 14.71
N LEU A 248 -14.23 -13.46 13.54
CA LEU A 248 -14.70 -14.05 12.28
C LEU A 248 -13.88 -15.31 11.92
N SER A 249 -12.57 -15.25 12.11
CA SER A 249 -11.67 -16.39 11.84
C SER A 249 -11.94 -17.60 12.77
N ARG A 250 -12.37 -17.35 14.03
CA ARG A 250 -12.82 -18.42 14.93
C ARG A 250 -14.13 -19.05 14.49
N MET A 251 -15.05 -18.27 13.90
CA MET A 251 -16.35 -18.77 13.44
C MET A 251 -16.27 -19.53 12.11
N LEU A 252 -15.51 -19.00 11.16
CA LEU A 252 -15.48 -19.46 9.77
C LEU A 252 -14.23 -20.23 9.35
N THR A 253 -13.23 -20.31 10.20
CA THR A 253 -11.84 -20.69 9.91
C THR A 253 -11.11 -19.70 9.01
N MET A 254 -9.82 -19.58 9.21
CA MET A 254 -8.94 -18.66 8.46
C MET A 254 -8.99 -18.92 6.95
N GLU A 255 -8.97 -20.20 6.57
CA GLU A 255 -8.96 -20.65 5.18
C GLU A 255 -10.26 -20.29 4.44
N LYS A 256 -11.42 -20.46 5.08
CA LYS A 256 -12.72 -20.09 4.51
C LYS A 256 -12.91 -18.58 4.44
N LEU A 257 -12.49 -17.87 5.50
CA LEU A 257 -12.59 -16.42 5.55
C LEU A 257 -11.74 -15.76 4.45
N THR A 258 -10.53 -16.26 4.22
CA THR A 258 -9.68 -15.85 3.09
C THR A 258 -10.37 -16.11 1.73
N ALA A 259 -10.99 -17.29 1.54
CA ALA A 259 -11.70 -17.62 0.30
C ALA A 259 -12.88 -16.67 0.05
N ILE A 260 -13.69 -16.39 1.07
CA ILE A 260 -14.82 -15.45 0.96
C ILE A 260 -14.35 -14.05 0.57
N SER A 261 -13.31 -13.54 1.25
CA SER A 261 -12.77 -12.21 0.96
C SER A 261 -12.18 -12.11 -0.44
N LEU A 262 -11.49 -13.15 -0.93
CA LEU A 262 -11.03 -13.21 -2.33
C LEU A 262 -12.21 -13.19 -3.30
N GLY A 263 -13.28 -13.95 -3.04
CA GLY A 263 -14.50 -13.96 -3.86
C GLY A 263 -15.18 -12.59 -3.91
N ILE A 264 -15.32 -11.91 -2.77
CA ILE A 264 -15.86 -10.54 -2.71
C ILE A 264 -15.00 -9.58 -3.55
N SER A 265 -13.67 -9.71 -3.50
CA SER A 265 -12.75 -8.88 -4.29
C SER A 265 -12.97 -9.07 -5.80
N VAL A 266 -13.14 -10.31 -6.27
CA VAL A 266 -13.45 -10.62 -7.68
C VAL A 266 -14.73 -9.94 -8.11
N VAL A 267 -15.82 -10.15 -7.36
CA VAL A 267 -17.14 -9.60 -7.66
C VAL A 267 -17.10 -8.06 -7.66
N ARG A 268 -16.47 -7.46 -6.67
CA ARG A 268 -16.33 -6.01 -6.56
C ARG A 268 -15.66 -5.40 -7.79
N PHE A 269 -14.48 -5.90 -8.18
CA PHE A 269 -13.78 -5.37 -9.35
C PHE A 269 -14.50 -5.67 -10.66
N PHE A 270 -15.24 -6.78 -10.74
CA PHE A 270 -16.12 -7.04 -11.87
C PHE A 270 -17.23 -5.99 -11.98
N VAL A 271 -17.91 -5.68 -10.87
CA VAL A 271 -18.95 -4.63 -10.86
C VAL A 271 -18.35 -3.27 -11.19
N PHE A 272 -17.16 -2.95 -10.71
CA PHE A 272 -16.45 -1.72 -11.08
C PHE A 272 -16.16 -1.63 -12.58
N SER A 273 -15.85 -2.75 -13.24
CA SER A 273 -15.59 -2.79 -14.68
C SER A 273 -16.84 -2.51 -15.55
N LEU A 274 -18.03 -2.65 -15.00
CA LEU A 274 -19.29 -2.33 -15.69
C LEU A 274 -19.50 -0.82 -15.85
N GLY A 275 -18.70 0.03 -15.19
CA GLY A 275 -18.80 1.48 -15.28
C GLY A 275 -20.01 2.02 -14.54
N VAL A 276 -20.21 1.54 -13.34
CA VAL A 276 -21.29 1.98 -12.44
C VAL A 276 -21.12 3.46 -12.04
N PRO A 277 -22.21 4.18 -11.75
CA PRO A 277 -22.16 5.59 -11.36
C PRO A 277 -21.46 5.79 -10.02
N TRP A 278 -20.94 7.02 -9.78
CA TRP A 278 -20.13 7.36 -8.61
C TRP A 278 -20.77 7.01 -7.26
N TRP A 279 -22.08 7.16 -7.12
CA TRP A 279 -22.78 6.84 -5.87
C TRP A 279 -22.79 5.33 -5.57
N MET A 280 -22.83 4.50 -6.60
CA MET A 280 -22.73 3.05 -6.44
C MET A 280 -21.30 2.64 -6.10
N LEU A 281 -20.28 3.32 -6.67
CA LEU A 281 -18.88 3.15 -6.27
C LEU A 281 -18.68 3.49 -4.80
N LEU A 282 -19.33 4.56 -4.29
CA LEU A 282 -19.28 4.94 -2.89
C LEU A 282 -19.83 3.84 -1.98
N VAL A 283 -21.00 3.26 -2.30
CA VAL A 283 -21.60 2.17 -1.52
C VAL A 283 -20.71 0.92 -1.55
N LEU A 284 -20.23 0.53 -2.74
CA LEU A 284 -19.38 -0.65 -2.91
C LEU A 284 -17.99 -0.48 -2.27
N SER A 285 -17.55 0.75 -2.10
CA SER A 285 -16.26 1.06 -1.42
C SER A 285 -16.22 0.58 0.01
N PHE A 286 -17.36 0.47 0.67
CA PHE A 286 -17.46 -0.12 2.01
C PHE A 286 -17.02 -1.60 2.03
N SER A 287 -17.22 -2.34 0.94
CA SER A 287 -16.74 -3.72 0.81
C SER A 287 -15.20 -3.83 0.78
N GLN A 288 -14.49 -2.73 0.46
CA GLN A 288 -13.04 -2.65 0.53
C GLN A 288 -12.54 -2.96 1.94
N GLY A 289 -13.21 -2.40 2.96
CA GLY A 289 -12.86 -2.65 4.36
C GLY A 289 -12.96 -4.13 4.72
N ALA A 290 -14.03 -4.80 4.28
CA ALA A 290 -14.20 -6.23 4.51
C ALA A 290 -13.08 -7.05 3.84
N VAL A 291 -12.74 -6.73 2.58
CA VAL A 291 -11.70 -7.44 1.83
C VAL A 291 -10.32 -7.17 2.41
N ASN A 292 -9.92 -5.90 2.52
CA ASN A 292 -8.58 -5.53 2.98
C ASN A 292 -8.37 -5.83 4.45
N GLY A 293 -9.33 -5.43 5.30
CA GLY A 293 -9.25 -5.65 6.75
C GLY A 293 -9.05 -7.12 7.11
N ILE A 294 -9.60 -8.03 6.32
CA ILE A 294 -9.45 -9.47 6.51
C ILE A 294 -8.17 -9.99 5.84
N LEU A 295 -7.97 -9.74 4.54
CA LEU A 295 -6.89 -10.36 3.78
C LEU A 295 -5.50 -9.89 4.20
N LEU A 296 -5.34 -8.62 4.62
CA LEU A 296 -4.07 -8.11 5.14
C LEU A 296 -3.61 -8.85 6.41
N ILE A 297 -4.56 -9.31 7.23
CA ILE A 297 -4.26 -10.05 8.45
C ILE A 297 -4.14 -11.54 8.15
N GLU A 298 -5.15 -12.13 7.51
CA GLU A 298 -5.25 -13.57 7.35
C GLU A 298 -4.19 -14.15 6.41
N LEU A 299 -3.80 -13.47 5.33
CA LEU A 299 -2.76 -13.97 4.44
C LEU A 299 -1.38 -13.99 5.11
N VAL A 300 -1.07 -12.97 5.94
CA VAL A 300 0.18 -12.96 6.72
C VAL A 300 0.17 -14.06 7.78
N ARG A 301 -0.95 -14.23 8.50
CA ARG A 301 -1.12 -15.32 9.48
C ARG A 301 -1.00 -16.68 8.80
N TYR A 302 -1.59 -16.84 7.62
CA TYR A 302 -1.54 -18.08 6.87
C TYR A 302 -0.13 -18.39 6.38
N ALA A 303 0.61 -17.39 5.87
CA ALA A 303 2.01 -17.57 5.51
C ALA A 303 2.86 -17.97 6.73
N ALA A 304 2.65 -17.30 7.88
CA ALA A 304 3.34 -17.64 9.12
C ALA A 304 2.99 -19.07 9.64
N LYS A 305 1.74 -19.52 9.48
CA LYS A 305 1.29 -20.87 9.88
C LYS A 305 1.88 -21.98 9.01
N LEU A 306 2.06 -21.70 7.71
CA LEU A 306 2.61 -22.68 6.75
C LEU A 306 4.13 -22.78 6.80
N ALA A 307 4.80 -21.76 7.34
CA ALA A 307 6.26 -21.68 7.40
C ALA A 307 6.80 -22.40 8.66
N PRO A 308 7.85 -23.23 8.54
CA PRO A 308 8.65 -23.68 9.67
C PRO A 308 9.17 -22.49 10.50
N GLU A 309 9.41 -22.69 11.80
CA GLU A 309 9.81 -21.62 12.71
C GLU A 309 11.08 -20.88 12.29
N ASN A 310 12.07 -21.62 11.81
CA ASN A 310 13.37 -21.09 11.37
C ASN A 310 13.31 -20.18 10.15
N ILE A 311 12.24 -20.24 9.31
CA ILE A 311 12.08 -19.40 8.10
C ILE A 311 10.80 -18.54 8.14
N ARG A 312 10.11 -18.44 9.30
CA ARG A 312 8.83 -17.72 9.41
C ARG A 312 8.93 -16.25 9.01
N SER A 313 9.94 -15.54 9.47
CA SER A 313 10.17 -14.14 9.10
C SER A 313 10.47 -13.96 7.62
N LEU A 314 11.26 -14.88 7.03
CA LEU A 314 11.56 -14.90 5.61
C LEU A 314 10.32 -15.20 4.75
N ALA A 315 9.43 -16.06 5.23
CA ALA A 315 8.16 -16.37 4.57
C ALA A 315 7.25 -15.14 4.49
N ILE A 316 7.14 -14.38 5.57
CA ILE A 316 6.38 -13.12 5.60
C ILE A 316 7.03 -12.10 4.67
N SER A 317 8.35 -11.97 4.69
CA SER A 317 9.07 -11.08 3.76
C SER A 317 8.87 -11.47 2.31
N ALA A 318 8.94 -12.77 1.96
CA ALA A 318 8.68 -13.26 0.62
C ALA A 318 7.22 -13.00 0.16
N TYR A 319 6.27 -13.12 1.07
CA TYR A 319 4.88 -12.74 0.82
C TYR A 319 4.77 -11.25 0.43
N TYR A 320 5.40 -10.34 1.17
CA TYR A 320 5.37 -8.91 0.83
C TYR A 320 6.11 -8.59 -0.46
N ILE A 321 7.29 -9.16 -0.69
CA ILE A 321 8.09 -8.88 -1.88
C ILE A 321 7.37 -9.38 -3.15
N ILE A 322 6.87 -10.61 -3.15
CA ILE A 322 6.31 -11.24 -4.35
C ILE A 322 4.79 -11.06 -4.38
N GLY A 323 4.10 -11.40 -3.30
CA GLY A 323 2.64 -11.35 -3.24
C GLY A 323 2.08 -9.95 -3.28
N SER A 324 2.83 -8.93 -2.80
CA SER A 324 2.38 -7.55 -2.81
C SER A 324 3.19 -6.69 -3.79
N ASN A 325 4.49 -6.48 -3.58
CA ASN A 325 5.25 -5.49 -4.34
C ASN A 325 5.45 -5.86 -5.82
N LEU A 326 5.88 -7.09 -6.12
CA LEU A 326 6.05 -7.53 -7.51
C LEU A 326 4.70 -7.55 -8.25
N SER A 327 3.66 -8.00 -7.58
CA SER A 327 2.29 -7.94 -8.11
C SER A 327 1.85 -6.50 -8.37
N THR A 328 2.17 -5.56 -7.48
CA THR A 328 1.85 -4.14 -7.66
C THR A 328 2.55 -3.57 -8.88
N ILE A 329 3.83 -3.88 -9.09
CA ILE A 329 4.56 -3.45 -10.29
C ILE A 329 3.84 -3.93 -11.55
N CYS A 330 3.44 -5.20 -11.60
CA CYS A 330 2.69 -5.76 -12.73
C CYS A 330 1.33 -5.05 -12.91
N CYS A 331 0.55 -4.90 -11.83
CA CYS A 331 -0.78 -4.30 -11.89
C CYS A 331 -0.73 -2.81 -12.25
N GLN A 332 0.26 -2.06 -11.79
CA GLN A 332 0.47 -0.67 -12.16
C GLN A 332 0.84 -0.54 -13.64
N PHE A 333 1.81 -1.32 -14.11
CA PHE A 333 2.28 -1.25 -15.48
C PHE A 333 1.20 -1.68 -16.50
N PHE A 334 0.61 -2.87 -16.32
CA PHE A 334 -0.45 -3.36 -17.22
C PHE A 334 -1.74 -2.54 -17.07
N GLY A 335 -2.06 -2.08 -15.86
CA GLY A 335 -3.17 -1.17 -15.63
C GLY A 335 -3.03 0.14 -16.42
N GLY A 336 -1.81 0.68 -16.51
CA GLY A 336 -1.53 1.87 -17.33
C GLY A 336 -1.78 1.64 -18.83
N ILE A 337 -1.30 0.52 -19.38
CA ILE A 337 -1.55 0.14 -20.79
C ILE A 337 -3.05 -0.02 -21.05
N LEU A 338 -3.76 -0.68 -20.16
CA LEU A 338 -5.20 -0.89 -20.29
C LEU A 338 -6.00 0.40 -20.13
N LEU A 339 -5.50 1.35 -19.33
CA LEU A 339 -6.12 2.67 -19.19
C LEU A 339 -6.10 3.43 -20.52
N ASP A 340 -5.02 3.33 -21.31
CA ASP A 340 -4.92 3.97 -22.62
C ASP A 340 -5.87 3.37 -23.66
N HIS A 341 -6.02 2.05 -23.67
CA HIS A 341 -6.80 1.37 -24.73
C HIS A 341 -8.28 1.17 -24.38
N PHE A 342 -8.60 0.96 -23.11
CA PHE A 342 -9.94 0.56 -22.66
C PHE A 342 -10.49 1.45 -21.53
N GLY A 343 -9.77 2.49 -21.13
CA GLY A 343 -10.17 3.36 -20.02
C GLY A 343 -10.16 2.64 -18.66
N ALA A 344 -10.72 3.31 -17.65
CA ALA A 344 -10.76 2.76 -16.30
C ALA A 344 -11.52 1.43 -16.21
N LYS A 345 -12.58 1.24 -17.02
CA LYS A 345 -13.35 -0.02 -17.07
C LYS A 345 -12.48 -1.22 -17.44
N GLY A 346 -11.58 -1.06 -18.41
CA GLY A 346 -10.63 -2.11 -18.82
C GLY A 346 -9.64 -2.47 -17.72
N VAL A 347 -9.16 -1.48 -16.98
CA VAL A 347 -8.28 -1.71 -15.82
C VAL A 347 -8.98 -2.57 -14.75
N TYR A 348 -10.25 -2.25 -14.44
CA TYR A 348 -11.01 -3.00 -13.43
C TYR A 348 -11.44 -4.39 -13.90
N LEU A 349 -11.68 -4.58 -15.19
CA LEU A 349 -11.88 -5.91 -15.76
C LEU A 349 -10.63 -6.77 -15.60
N PHE A 350 -9.47 -6.22 -15.89
CA PHE A 350 -8.18 -6.88 -15.67
C PHE A 350 -7.98 -7.22 -14.18
N PHE A 351 -8.24 -6.30 -13.26
CA PHE A 351 -8.15 -6.57 -11.82
C PHE A 351 -9.08 -7.68 -11.37
N SER A 352 -10.32 -7.71 -11.91
CA SER A 352 -11.26 -8.80 -11.63
C SER A 352 -10.74 -10.14 -12.12
N MET A 353 -10.28 -10.23 -13.37
CA MET A 353 -9.73 -11.46 -13.95
C MET A 353 -8.45 -11.92 -13.23
N PHE A 354 -7.59 -10.97 -12.85
CA PHE A 354 -6.39 -11.25 -12.08
C PHE A 354 -6.73 -11.84 -10.71
N ASN A 355 -7.68 -11.25 -9.99
CA ASN A 355 -8.18 -11.78 -8.71
C ASN A 355 -8.91 -13.12 -8.89
N LEU A 356 -9.67 -13.30 -9.96
CA LEU A 356 -10.34 -14.57 -10.27
C LEU A 356 -9.32 -15.69 -10.45
N THR A 357 -8.20 -15.41 -11.12
CA THR A 357 -7.10 -16.37 -11.26
C THR A 357 -6.57 -16.79 -9.89
N GLY A 358 -6.31 -15.83 -8.99
CA GLY A 358 -5.89 -16.10 -7.62
C GLY A 358 -6.93 -16.92 -6.83
N PHE A 359 -8.20 -16.60 -6.98
CA PHE A 359 -9.31 -17.30 -6.35
C PHE A 359 -9.40 -18.76 -6.84
N VAL A 360 -9.36 -18.98 -8.13
CA VAL A 360 -9.38 -20.34 -8.73
C VAL A 360 -8.18 -21.16 -8.27
N LEU A 361 -6.97 -20.56 -8.28
CA LEU A 361 -5.75 -21.23 -7.81
C LEU A 361 -5.84 -21.57 -6.31
N TYR A 362 -6.46 -20.71 -5.49
CA TYR A 362 -6.65 -20.97 -4.08
C TYR A 362 -7.46 -22.26 -3.83
N PHE A 363 -8.52 -22.47 -4.61
CA PHE A 363 -9.31 -23.72 -4.56
C PHE A 363 -8.58 -24.90 -5.20
N ALA A 364 -7.96 -24.71 -6.37
CA ALA A 364 -7.24 -25.77 -7.06
C ALA A 364 -6.06 -26.33 -6.24
N PHE A 365 -5.39 -25.48 -5.45
CA PHE A 365 -4.32 -25.90 -4.55
C PHE A 365 -4.83 -26.48 -3.23
N GLY A 366 -6.15 -26.50 -3.00
CA GLY A 366 -6.75 -27.03 -1.78
C GLY A 366 -6.47 -26.22 -0.52
N LEU A 367 -6.09 -24.93 -0.67
CA LEU A 367 -5.75 -24.05 0.44
C LEU A 367 -6.97 -23.71 1.32
N PHE A 368 -8.20 -23.87 0.80
CA PHE A 368 -9.43 -23.63 1.54
C PHE A 368 -9.75 -24.74 2.57
N ARG A 369 -9.05 -25.87 2.52
CA ARG A 369 -9.25 -26.99 3.46
C ARG A 369 -8.34 -26.80 4.67
N PRO A 370 -8.90 -26.74 5.88
CA PRO A 370 -8.06 -26.68 7.08
C PRO A 370 -7.21 -27.94 7.14
N LYS A 371 -5.89 -27.79 7.14
CA LYS A 371 -5.00 -28.93 7.42
C LYS A 371 -5.23 -29.32 8.88
N ARG A 372 -5.67 -30.55 9.12
CA ARG A 372 -5.61 -31.15 10.44
C ARG A 372 -4.16 -31.09 10.91
N ALA A 373 -3.95 -30.52 12.11
CA ALA A 373 -2.66 -30.58 12.76
C ALA A 373 -2.28 -32.05 12.89
N SER A 374 -1.25 -32.45 12.14
CA SER A 374 -0.61 -33.78 12.32
C SER A 374 0.38 -33.70 13.45
#